data_28838b19341dc8f2f92ad5b1c0300f79
#
_entry.id   28838b19341dc8f2f92ad5b1c0300f79
#
_cell.length_a   1.000
_cell.length_b   1.000
_cell.length_c   1.000
_cell.angle_alpha   90.00
_cell.angle_beta   90.00
_cell.angle_gamma   90.00
#
_symmetry.space_group_name_H-M   'P 1'
#
loop_
_entity.id
_entity.type
_entity.pdbx_description
1 polymer ?
#
loop_
_entity_poly.entity_id
_entity_poly.type
_entity_poly.pdbx_seq_one_letter_code
_entity_poly.pdbx_strand_id
1 'polypeptide(L)'
;MPDHIHLFICFGVGCVTTLSTWIKGLKRELDRVLLSTGREPVKRPGQKLSSFWQPGFHDRLLRSDESYAAKWDYVFQNPVRAGLISRAEDWPYAGEIARIDRT
;
A
#
# COMPACT_ATOMS: atom_id res chain seq x y z
N MET A 1 -6.02 3.38 -5.24
CA MET A 1 -6.45 4.79 -5.22
C MET A 1 -5.38 5.62 -5.89
N PRO A 2 -5.71 6.76 -6.53
CA PRO A 2 -4.73 7.50 -7.34
C PRO A 2 -3.56 8.08 -6.55
N ASP A 3 -3.73 8.38 -5.27
CA ASP A 3 -2.76 9.12 -4.48
C ASP A 3 -2.25 8.38 -3.24
N HIS A 4 -2.63 7.11 -3.06
CA HIS A 4 -2.19 6.32 -1.92
C HIS A 4 -2.30 4.82 -2.20
N ILE A 5 -1.62 4.02 -1.37
CA ILE A 5 -1.59 2.56 -1.45
C ILE A 5 -2.01 2.00 -0.10
N HIS A 6 -2.91 1.03 -0.14
CA HIS A 6 -3.25 0.18 1.01
C HIS A 6 -2.60 -1.18 0.85
N LEU A 7 -1.99 -1.67 1.93
CA LEU A 7 -1.31 -2.97 1.94
C LEU A 7 -1.74 -3.78 3.14
N PHE A 8 -1.92 -5.08 2.94
CA PHE A 8 -1.98 -6.06 4.00
C PHE A 8 -0.67 -6.83 4.00
N ILE A 9 0.01 -6.85 5.14
CA ILE A 9 1.34 -7.43 5.27
C ILE A 9 1.33 -8.41 6.43
N CYS A 10 1.88 -9.61 6.19
CA CYS A 10 2.10 -10.61 7.21
C CYS A 10 3.56 -11.04 7.15
N PHE A 11 4.29 -10.83 8.25
CA PHE A 11 5.68 -11.28 8.33
C PHE A 11 5.71 -12.74 8.77
N GLY A 12 6.54 -13.54 8.08
CA GLY A 12 6.72 -14.93 8.42
C GLY A 12 7.49 -15.13 9.72
N VAL A 13 7.38 -16.33 10.27
CA VAL A 13 8.14 -16.73 11.46
C VAL A 13 9.64 -16.63 11.17
N GLY A 14 10.40 -16.06 12.09
CA GLY A 14 11.84 -15.86 11.92
C GLY A 14 12.23 -14.63 11.11
N CYS A 15 11.27 -13.84 10.65
CA CYS A 15 11.54 -12.58 9.95
C CYS A 15 12.18 -11.58 10.92
N VAL A 16 13.33 -11.04 10.53
CA VAL A 16 14.09 -10.10 11.37
C VAL A 16 13.93 -8.65 10.96
N THR A 17 13.21 -8.39 9.87
CA THR A 17 12.99 -7.02 9.40
C THR A 17 11.86 -6.35 10.20
N THR A 18 11.93 -5.03 10.31
CA THR A 18 10.83 -4.23 10.87
C THR A 18 9.92 -3.74 9.77
N LEU A 19 8.68 -3.39 10.14
CA LEU A 19 7.74 -2.80 9.18
C LEU A 19 8.31 -1.53 8.55
N SER A 20 8.93 -0.67 9.35
CA SER A 20 9.53 0.57 8.87
C SER A 20 10.61 0.31 7.82
N THR A 21 11.51 -0.64 8.08
CA THR A 21 12.57 -1.02 7.14
C THR A 21 11.98 -1.61 5.85
N TRP A 22 10.97 -2.45 5.98
CA TRP A 22 10.31 -3.07 4.84
C TRP A 22 9.63 -2.02 3.94
N ILE A 23 8.92 -1.05 4.54
CA ILE A 23 8.25 0.03 3.81
C ILE A 23 9.28 0.90 3.09
N LYS A 24 10.40 1.22 3.73
CA LYS A 24 11.48 1.98 3.08
C LYS A 24 12.02 1.25 1.85
N GLY A 25 12.20 -0.05 1.95
CA GLY A 25 12.64 -0.88 0.84
C GLY A 25 11.63 -0.90 -0.30
N LEU A 26 10.35 -1.06 0.03
CA LEU A 26 9.27 -1.02 -0.95
C LEU A 26 9.22 0.32 -1.69
N LYS A 27 9.27 1.43 -0.96
CA LYS A 27 9.27 2.78 -1.56
C LYS A 27 10.44 2.96 -2.51
N ARG A 28 11.63 2.47 -2.13
CA ARG A 28 12.83 2.54 -2.95
C ARG A 28 12.66 1.77 -4.27
N GLU A 29 12.11 0.58 -4.21
CA GLU A 29 11.89 -0.22 -5.40
C GLU A 29 10.83 0.39 -6.31
N LEU A 30 9.76 0.93 -5.75
CA LEU A 30 8.73 1.63 -6.51
C LEU A 30 9.28 2.92 -7.12
N ASP A 31 10.15 3.64 -6.42
CA ASP A 31 10.83 4.83 -6.96
C ASP A 31 11.62 4.47 -8.22
N ARG A 32 12.33 3.36 -8.17
CA ARG A 32 13.11 2.88 -9.33
C ARG A 32 12.21 2.66 -10.54
N VAL A 33 11.06 2.01 -10.34
CA VAL A 33 10.09 1.76 -11.41
C VAL A 33 9.51 3.07 -11.93
N LEU A 34 9.11 3.98 -11.04
CA LEU A 34 8.54 5.27 -11.43
C LEU A 34 9.53 6.10 -12.24
N LEU A 35 10.78 6.16 -11.82
CA LEU A 35 11.84 6.85 -12.56
C LEU A 35 12.07 6.23 -13.93
N SER A 36 12.03 4.90 -14.02
CA SER A 36 12.22 4.19 -15.29
C SER A 36 11.11 4.47 -16.29
N THR A 37 9.92 4.86 -15.82
CA THR A 37 8.78 5.22 -16.68
C THR A 37 8.75 6.71 -17.03
N GLY A 38 9.78 7.48 -16.64
CA GLY A 38 9.87 8.90 -16.94
C GLY A 38 9.13 9.81 -15.97
N ARG A 39 8.63 9.28 -14.86
CA ARG A 39 7.98 10.10 -13.84
C ARG A 39 9.03 10.80 -12.97
N GLU A 40 8.68 11.96 -12.46
CA GLU A 40 9.56 12.76 -11.62
C GLU A 40 8.99 12.93 -10.23
N PRO A 41 9.85 12.90 -9.19
CA PRO A 41 9.41 13.17 -7.83
C PRO A 41 8.97 14.63 -7.66
N VAL A 42 8.09 14.86 -6.71
CA VAL A 42 7.49 16.17 -6.45
C VAL A 42 8.05 16.73 -5.13
N LYS A 43 8.31 18.03 -5.11
CA LYS A 43 8.66 18.73 -3.88
C LYS A 43 7.40 19.31 -3.26
N ARG A 44 7.08 18.87 -2.06
CA ARG A 44 5.91 19.33 -1.31
C ARG A 44 6.29 20.45 -0.35
N PRO A 45 5.33 21.33 0.04
CA PRO A 45 5.59 22.34 1.06
C PRO A 45 6.16 21.72 2.35
N GLY A 46 7.22 22.32 2.88
CA GLY A 46 7.88 21.83 4.08
C GLY A 46 8.90 20.73 3.87
N GLN A 47 9.07 20.24 2.65
CA GLN A 47 10.08 19.23 2.31
C GLN A 47 11.28 19.88 1.65
N LYS A 48 12.49 19.42 2.04
CA LYS A 48 13.73 19.91 1.44
C LYS A 48 14.06 19.24 0.12
N LEU A 49 13.65 17.97 -0.04
CA LEU A 49 13.93 17.15 -1.22
C LEU A 49 12.66 16.73 -1.90
N SER A 50 12.72 16.57 -3.21
CA SER A 50 11.64 15.99 -3.99
C SER A 50 11.47 14.50 -3.65
N SER A 51 10.23 14.03 -3.62
CA SER A 51 9.91 12.63 -3.34
C SER A 51 8.61 12.23 -4.02
N PHE A 52 8.48 10.95 -4.39
CA PHE A 52 7.20 10.39 -4.83
C PHE A 52 6.22 10.21 -3.66
N TRP A 53 6.73 10.17 -2.42
CA TRP A 53 5.99 9.76 -1.24
C TRP A 53 5.93 10.87 -0.22
N GLN A 54 4.83 10.93 0.51
CA GLN A 54 4.79 11.70 1.75
C GLN A 54 5.66 11.01 2.80
N PRO A 55 6.23 11.76 3.75
CA PRO A 55 7.00 11.14 4.83
C PRO A 55 6.15 10.17 5.65
N GLY A 56 6.77 9.05 6.02
CA GLY A 56 6.14 8.08 6.91
C GLY A 56 5.07 7.24 6.25
N PHE A 57 4.26 6.62 7.10
CA PHE A 57 3.13 5.78 6.71
C PHE A 57 2.21 5.63 7.91
N HIS A 58 0.97 5.20 7.65
CA HIS A 58 0.01 4.85 8.69
C HIS A 58 -0.13 3.34 8.73
N ASP A 59 -0.03 2.76 9.92
CA ASP A 59 -0.18 1.33 10.11
C ASP A 59 -1.18 1.03 11.21
N ARG A 60 -1.77 -0.14 11.12
CA ARG A 60 -2.65 -0.67 12.15
C ARG A 60 -2.46 -2.18 12.23
N LEU A 61 -2.21 -2.65 13.44
CA LEU A 61 -2.15 -4.09 13.68
C LEU A 61 -3.57 -4.65 13.74
N LEU A 62 -3.85 -5.65 12.90
CA LEU A 62 -5.12 -6.35 12.98
C LEU A 62 -5.08 -7.34 14.13
N ARG A 63 -5.97 -7.15 15.10
CA ARG A 63 -6.07 -7.99 16.27
C ARG A 63 -6.83 -9.27 15.97
N SER A 64 -6.65 -10.29 16.82
CA SER A 64 -7.31 -11.58 16.63
C SER A 64 -8.83 -11.51 16.70
N ASP A 65 -9.39 -10.47 17.35
CA ASP A 65 -10.84 -10.23 17.42
C ASP A 65 -11.38 -9.43 16.23
N GLU A 66 -10.52 -9.03 15.30
CA GLU A 66 -10.92 -8.29 14.12
C GLU A 66 -10.98 -9.22 12.91
N SER A 67 -11.99 -9.04 12.07
CA SER A 67 -12.09 -9.80 10.84
C SER A 67 -11.15 -9.23 9.78
N TYR A 68 -10.12 -9.99 9.42
CA TYR A 68 -9.27 -9.66 8.29
C TYR A 68 -10.08 -9.65 6.98
N ALA A 69 -11.01 -10.61 6.82
CA ALA A 69 -11.84 -10.68 5.62
C ALA A 69 -12.66 -9.41 5.42
N ALA A 70 -13.26 -8.88 6.50
CA ALA A 70 -14.02 -7.64 6.42
C ALA A 70 -13.14 -6.43 6.09
N LYS A 71 -11.94 -6.35 6.68
CA LYS A 71 -10.98 -5.28 6.38
C LYS A 71 -10.50 -5.35 4.94
N TRP A 72 -10.20 -6.56 4.47
CA TRP A 72 -9.78 -6.80 3.10
C TRP A 72 -10.85 -6.36 2.10
N ASP A 73 -12.10 -6.75 2.35
CA ASP A 73 -13.22 -6.37 1.49
C ASP A 73 -13.42 -4.85 1.49
N TYR A 74 -13.32 -4.22 2.66
CA TYR A 74 -13.44 -2.77 2.76
C TYR A 74 -12.41 -2.05 1.90
N VAL A 75 -11.15 -2.49 1.93
CA VAL A 75 -10.09 -1.92 1.10
C VAL A 75 -10.31 -2.24 -0.38
N PHE A 76 -10.72 -3.46 -0.68
CA PHE A 76 -10.97 -3.90 -2.05
C PHE A 76 -12.06 -3.07 -2.72
N GLN A 77 -13.09 -2.65 -1.97
CA GLN A 77 -14.19 -1.84 -2.48
C GLN A 77 -13.89 -0.32 -2.50
N ASN A 78 -12.72 0.11 -2.03
CA ASN A 78 -12.39 1.54 -1.99
C ASN A 78 -12.57 2.26 -3.33
N PRO A 79 -12.08 1.74 -4.47
CA PRO A 79 -12.26 2.45 -5.74
C PRO A 79 -13.73 2.57 -6.16
N VAL A 80 -14.58 1.64 -5.77
CA VAL A 80 -16.02 1.72 -6.02
C VAL A 80 -16.64 2.85 -5.18
N ARG A 81 -16.35 2.89 -3.88
CA ARG A 81 -16.84 3.96 -3.00
C ARG A 81 -16.35 5.35 -3.41
N ALA A 82 -15.15 5.43 -3.96
CA ALA A 82 -14.59 6.68 -4.45
C ALA A 82 -15.13 7.08 -5.83
N GLY A 83 -15.98 6.27 -6.45
CA GLY A 83 -16.55 6.56 -7.75
C GLY A 83 -15.59 6.39 -8.92
N LEU A 84 -14.46 5.69 -8.72
CA LEU A 84 -13.44 5.53 -9.75
C LEU A 84 -13.75 4.37 -10.70
N ILE A 85 -14.52 3.38 -10.23
CA ILE A 85 -14.91 2.23 -11.04
C ILE A 85 -16.24 1.68 -10.52
N SER A 86 -16.99 1.00 -11.38
CA SER A 86 -18.29 0.44 -11.02
C SER A 86 -18.20 -0.88 -10.25
N ARG A 87 -17.20 -1.70 -10.58
CA ARG A 87 -16.98 -3.02 -9.97
C ARG A 87 -15.54 -3.11 -9.48
N ALA A 88 -15.36 -3.55 -8.24
CA ALA A 88 -14.04 -3.66 -7.64
C ALA A 88 -13.14 -4.62 -8.43
N GLU A 89 -13.69 -5.70 -8.98
CA GLU A 89 -12.96 -6.69 -9.76
C GLU A 89 -12.30 -6.11 -11.02
N ASP A 90 -12.85 -5.00 -11.52
CA ASP A 90 -12.32 -4.35 -12.72
C ASP A 90 -11.22 -3.33 -12.41
N TRP A 91 -10.92 -3.07 -11.13
CA TRP A 91 -9.88 -2.14 -10.72
C TRP A 91 -8.50 -2.75 -10.97
N PRO A 92 -7.71 -2.17 -11.92
CA PRO A 92 -6.46 -2.82 -12.36
C PRO A 92 -5.30 -2.70 -11.38
N TYR A 93 -5.45 -1.88 -10.33
CA TYR A 93 -4.36 -1.57 -9.39
C TYR A 93 -4.54 -2.28 -8.05
N ALA A 94 -5.14 -3.46 -8.08
CA ALA A 94 -5.30 -4.31 -6.90
C ALA A 94 -4.84 -5.72 -7.22
N GLY A 95 -4.32 -6.43 -6.22
CA GLY A 95 -3.87 -7.81 -6.39
C GLY A 95 -3.31 -8.39 -5.11
N GLU A 96 -3.01 -9.67 -5.16
CA GLU A 96 -2.37 -10.41 -4.09
C GLU A 96 -1.04 -10.97 -4.58
N ILE A 97 0.05 -10.61 -3.88
CA ILE A 97 1.37 -11.17 -4.18
C ILE A 97 1.52 -12.54 -3.52
N ALA A 98 1.01 -12.64 -2.27
CA ALA A 98 0.95 -13.89 -1.53
C ALA A 98 -0.39 -13.96 -0.82
N ARG A 99 -0.98 -15.16 -0.76
CA ARG A 99 -2.28 -15.32 -0.11
C ARG A 99 -2.11 -15.32 1.40
N ILE A 100 -2.83 -14.43 2.07
CA ILE A 100 -2.96 -14.40 3.53
C ILE A 100 -4.33 -14.99 3.87
N ASP A 101 -4.38 -15.85 4.88
CA ASP A 101 -5.64 -16.44 5.31
C ASP A 101 -6.58 -15.36 5.85
N ARG A 102 -7.81 -15.34 5.33
CA ARG A 102 -8.83 -14.34 5.67
C ARG A 102 -9.82 -14.80 6.73
N THR A 103 -9.55 -15.90 7.37
CA THR A 103 -10.45 -16.41 8.40
C THR A 103 -10.43 -15.60 9.67
#